data_be956278ba9126b27e3e6e8068f33302
#
_entry.id   be956278ba9126b27e3e6e8068f33302
#
_cell.length_a   1.000
_cell.length_b   1.000
_cell.length_c   1.000
_cell.angle_alpha   90.00
_cell.angle_beta   90.00
_cell.angle_gamma   90.00
#
_symmetry.space_group_name_H-M   'P 1'
#
loop_
_entity.id
_entity.type
_entity.pdbx_description
1 polymer ?
#
loop_
_entity_poly.entity_id
_entity_poly.type
_entity_poly.pdbx_seq_one_letter_code
_entity_poly.pdbx_strand_id
1 'polypeptide(L)'
;MAKKILVVDDSALMRRVICDIIDSDERFQVADRVTNGLEAFELLSKNQYDAVVLDVNMPIMNGLQLLEELRKNKITAKVLMASTDTKEGAKITLDALELGALDFIHKPDSAMDCRVDSFKERFLSTLYVVANSKPAMFSIASRVQENSRTAESMVDLVKKNPRKVTGSKIVAIASSTGGPKALQAVIPRLPASLDAPVLLVQHMPPGFTSSFAERLNDLSQLKVKEAREGEELQNGTVYVSMGGMHMNVKNTAGKYTIHYSDEPAREGVKPCANYMYESLIDSHFDEVVCVVMTGMGADGTAGIRNLEARKKVYVIAQDQESCVVYGMPKNVINAGLSDRVVPLDQLAQEIALSVGVKA
;
A
#
# COMPACT_ATOMS: atom_id res chain seq x y z
N MET A 1 -27.15 11.14 -2.47
CA MET A 1 -26.91 11.45 -3.89
C MET A 1 -25.81 10.53 -4.39
N ALA A 2 -25.93 10.01 -5.59
CA ALA A 2 -24.89 9.22 -6.22
C ALA A 2 -23.61 10.05 -6.42
N LYS A 3 -22.45 9.42 -6.29
CA LYS A 3 -21.13 10.05 -6.46
C LYS A 3 -20.87 10.30 -7.94
N LYS A 4 -20.46 11.51 -8.30
CA LYS A 4 -20.16 11.91 -9.68
C LYS A 4 -18.76 11.45 -10.08
N ILE A 5 -18.67 10.60 -11.09
CA ILE A 5 -17.42 10.01 -11.57
C ILE A 5 -17.09 10.56 -12.96
N LEU A 6 -15.83 10.97 -13.15
CA LEU A 6 -15.26 11.23 -14.46
C LEU A 6 -14.48 9.99 -14.91
N VAL A 7 -14.75 9.51 -16.13
CA VAL A 7 -14.02 8.38 -16.74
C VAL A 7 -13.16 8.89 -17.88
N VAL A 8 -11.86 8.60 -17.83
CA VAL A 8 -10.84 9.05 -18.78
C VAL A 8 -10.08 7.83 -19.31
N ASP A 9 -10.36 7.42 -20.54
CA ASP A 9 -9.78 6.23 -21.19
C ASP A 9 -9.90 6.38 -22.70
N ASP A 10 -8.86 6.15 -23.50
CA ASP A 10 -8.87 6.34 -24.94
C ASP A 10 -9.58 5.20 -25.69
N SER A 11 -9.61 4.00 -25.11
CA SER A 11 -10.29 2.84 -25.67
C SER A 11 -11.82 3.00 -25.53
N ALA A 12 -12.52 3.14 -26.64
CA ALA A 12 -13.98 3.28 -26.66
C ALA A 12 -14.68 2.09 -25.98
N LEU A 13 -14.15 0.89 -26.18
CA LEU A 13 -14.71 -0.36 -25.61
C LEU A 13 -14.48 -0.42 -24.09
N MET A 14 -13.25 -0.16 -23.64
CA MET A 14 -12.90 -0.18 -22.22
C MET A 14 -13.66 0.90 -21.46
N ARG A 15 -13.68 2.11 -22.00
CA ARG A 15 -14.44 3.25 -21.45
C ARG A 15 -15.91 2.91 -21.28
N ARG A 16 -16.54 2.25 -22.29
CA ARG A 16 -17.94 1.82 -22.19
C ARG A 16 -18.13 0.79 -21.08
N VAL A 17 -17.29 -0.24 -21.01
CA VAL A 17 -17.40 -1.30 -19.99
C VAL A 17 -17.23 -0.73 -18.59
N ILE A 18 -16.24 0.16 -18.38
CA ILE A 18 -16.04 0.84 -17.09
C ILE A 18 -17.26 1.69 -16.72
N CYS A 19 -17.81 2.44 -17.67
CA CYS A 19 -19.04 3.21 -17.43
C CYS A 19 -20.23 2.30 -17.07
N ASP A 20 -20.43 1.20 -17.81
CA ASP A 20 -21.52 0.24 -17.52
C ASP A 20 -21.36 -0.37 -16.12
N ILE A 21 -20.12 -0.65 -15.67
CA ILE A 21 -19.84 -1.15 -14.31
C ILE A 21 -20.17 -0.08 -13.26
N ILE A 22 -19.73 1.15 -13.45
CA ILE A 22 -19.99 2.26 -12.52
C ILE A 22 -21.50 2.51 -12.40
N ASP A 23 -22.21 2.64 -13.52
CA ASP A 23 -23.64 2.92 -13.55
C ASP A 23 -24.52 1.74 -13.09
N SER A 24 -23.93 0.53 -12.96
CA SER A 24 -24.64 -0.63 -12.38
C SER A 24 -24.78 -0.57 -10.86
N ASP A 25 -24.11 0.37 -10.19
CA ASP A 25 -24.11 0.54 -8.73
C ASP A 25 -24.73 1.90 -8.37
N GLU A 26 -25.84 1.90 -7.68
CA GLU A 26 -26.61 3.11 -7.31
C GLU A 26 -25.84 4.14 -6.46
N ARG A 27 -24.69 3.75 -5.90
CA ARG A 27 -23.80 4.66 -5.17
C ARG A 27 -23.08 5.64 -6.08
N PHE A 28 -22.99 5.36 -7.40
CA PHE A 28 -22.21 6.11 -8.37
C PHE A 28 -23.06 6.56 -9.57
N GLN A 29 -22.55 7.56 -10.28
CA GLN A 29 -23.07 8.02 -11.57
C GLN A 29 -21.89 8.50 -12.41
N VAL A 30 -21.77 8.01 -13.64
CA VAL A 30 -20.84 8.59 -14.61
C VAL A 30 -21.36 9.96 -15.02
N ALA A 31 -20.68 11.04 -14.58
CA ALA A 31 -21.07 12.41 -14.92
C ALA A 31 -20.52 12.82 -16.28
N ASP A 32 -19.26 12.48 -16.56
CA ASP A 32 -18.60 12.78 -17.83
C ASP A 32 -17.65 11.64 -18.23
N ARG A 33 -17.35 11.56 -19.53
CA ARG A 33 -16.42 10.60 -20.13
C ARG A 33 -15.64 11.26 -21.25
N VAL A 34 -14.33 11.12 -21.22
CA VAL A 34 -13.40 11.74 -22.18
C VAL A 34 -12.32 10.75 -22.62
N THR A 35 -11.57 11.09 -23.67
CA THR A 35 -10.68 10.19 -24.37
C THR A 35 -9.19 10.46 -24.12
N ASN A 36 -8.85 11.56 -23.48
CA ASN A 36 -7.46 11.96 -23.22
C ASN A 36 -7.36 12.91 -22.01
N GLY A 37 -6.13 13.12 -21.55
CA GLY A 37 -5.85 13.95 -20.39
C GLY A 37 -6.17 15.44 -20.60
N LEU A 38 -6.07 15.96 -21.82
CA LEU A 38 -6.36 17.38 -22.09
C LEU A 38 -7.85 17.71 -21.87
N GLU A 39 -8.74 16.89 -22.43
CA GLU A 39 -10.18 17.01 -22.20
C GLU A 39 -10.52 16.86 -20.71
N ALA A 40 -9.88 15.91 -20.02
CA ALA A 40 -10.04 15.71 -18.59
C ALA A 40 -9.57 16.94 -17.78
N PHE A 41 -8.44 17.55 -18.15
CA PHE A 41 -7.94 18.77 -17.52
C PHE A 41 -8.92 19.94 -17.65
N GLU A 42 -9.49 20.13 -18.84
CA GLU A 42 -10.49 21.17 -19.08
C GLU A 42 -11.74 20.98 -18.22
N LEU A 43 -12.21 19.74 -18.08
CA LEU A 43 -13.37 19.43 -17.23
C LEU A 43 -13.06 19.63 -15.74
N LEU A 44 -11.92 19.16 -15.27
CA LEU A 44 -11.49 19.28 -13.88
C LEU A 44 -11.18 20.73 -13.47
N SER A 45 -10.86 21.59 -14.44
CA SER A 45 -10.69 23.03 -14.20
C SER A 45 -12.00 23.77 -13.97
N LYS A 46 -13.14 23.22 -14.42
CA LYS A 46 -14.45 23.86 -14.39
C LYS A 46 -15.44 23.16 -13.44
N ASN A 47 -15.28 21.87 -13.23
CA ASN A 47 -16.24 21.03 -12.53
C ASN A 47 -15.57 20.26 -11.37
N GLN A 48 -16.38 19.84 -10.40
CA GLN A 48 -15.94 18.95 -9.31
C GLN A 48 -16.54 17.56 -9.49
N TYR A 49 -15.69 16.54 -9.34
CA TYR A 49 -16.06 15.14 -9.35
C TYR A 49 -15.68 14.50 -8.00
N ASP A 50 -16.47 13.50 -7.59
CA ASP A 50 -16.16 12.73 -6.38
C ASP A 50 -14.96 11.81 -6.57
N ALA A 51 -14.76 11.29 -7.79
CA ALA A 51 -13.55 10.59 -8.20
C ALA A 51 -13.34 10.65 -9.72
N VAL A 52 -12.10 10.39 -10.14
CA VAL A 52 -11.68 10.26 -11.54
C VAL A 52 -11.11 8.87 -11.73
N VAL A 53 -11.63 8.11 -12.67
CA VAL A 53 -11.01 6.87 -13.16
C VAL A 53 -10.17 7.24 -14.37
N LEU A 54 -8.85 7.07 -14.26
CA LEU A 54 -7.87 7.60 -15.20
C LEU A 54 -7.00 6.49 -15.78
N ASP A 55 -7.05 6.33 -17.09
CA ASP A 55 -6.11 5.47 -17.79
C ASP A 55 -4.69 6.06 -17.81
N VAL A 56 -3.70 5.18 -17.88
CA VAL A 56 -2.28 5.54 -17.94
C VAL A 56 -1.91 6.02 -19.33
N ASN A 57 -2.22 5.23 -20.36
CA ASN A 57 -1.74 5.41 -21.72
C ASN A 57 -2.83 6.01 -22.61
N MET A 58 -2.71 7.28 -22.94
CA MET A 58 -3.65 7.99 -23.77
C MET A 58 -2.91 8.94 -24.74
N PRO A 59 -3.49 9.24 -25.92
CA PRO A 59 -2.94 10.21 -26.85
C PRO A 59 -3.05 11.64 -26.31
N ILE A 60 -2.34 12.58 -26.90
CA ILE A 60 -2.34 14.02 -26.64
C ILE A 60 -1.77 14.35 -25.26
N MET A 61 -2.37 13.86 -24.18
CA MET A 61 -1.94 13.98 -22.80
C MET A 61 -2.26 12.67 -22.08
N ASN A 62 -1.23 11.97 -21.62
CA ASN A 62 -1.37 10.73 -20.88
C ASN A 62 -1.75 10.98 -19.41
N GLY A 63 -2.07 9.88 -18.67
CA GLY A 63 -2.51 10.00 -17.28
C GLY A 63 -1.49 10.65 -16.35
N LEU A 64 -0.19 10.40 -16.55
CA LEU A 64 0.88 11.00 -15.75
C LEU A 64 0.98 12.50 -15.99
N GLN A 65 0.98 12.90 -17.27
CA GLN A 65 1.00 14.31 -17.67
C GLN A 65 -0.22 15.07 -17.11
N LEU A 66 -1.40 14.44 -17.11
CA LEU A 66 -2.58 15.04 -16.47
C LEU A 66 -2.36 15.29 -14.98
N LEU A 67 -1.83 14.33 -14.24
CA LEU A 67 -1.55 14.48 -12.80
C LEU A 67 -0.53 15.61 -12.54
N GLU A 68 0.51 15.73 -13.39
CA GLU A 68 1.47 16.83 -13.32
C GLU A 68 0.81 18.18 -13.55
N GLU A 69 -0.05 18.31 -14.56
CA GLU A 69 -0.77 19.56 -14.85
C GLU A 69 -1.77 19.92 -13.75
N LEU A 70 -2.48 18.94 -13.18
CA LEU A 70 -3.35 19.17 -12.02
C LEU A 70 -2.54 19.70 -10.83
N ARG A 71 -1.37 19.12 -10.57
CA ARG A 71 -0.46 19.54 -9.50
C ARG A 71 0.05 20.98 -9.72
N LYS A 72 0.54 21.30 -10.93
CA LYS A 72 1.01 22.65 -11.30
C LYS A 72 -0.06 23.72 -11.10
N ASN A 73 -1.29 23.39 -11.47
CA ASN A 73 -2.43 24.30 -11.36
C ASN A 73 -3.15 24.23 -10.01
N LYS A 74 -2.64 23.44 -9.04
CA LYS A 74 -3.23 23.25 -7.70
C LYS A 74 -4.67 22.75 -7.73
N ILE A 75 -5.04 22.01 -8.76
CA ILE A 75 -6.37 21.39 -8.90
C ILE A 75 -6.34 20.05 -8.16
N THR A 76 -7.19 19.90 -7.15
CA THR A 76 -7.29 18.66 -6.38
C THR A 76 -8.32 17.71 -7.01
N ALA A 77 -7.88 16.48 -7.29
CA ALA A 77 -8.76 15.43 -7.77
C ALA A 77 -8.48 14.13 -6.99
N LYS A 78 -9.51 13.31 -6.81
CA LYS A 78 -9.38 11.97 -6.23
C LYS A 78 -9.26 10.98 -7.38
N VAL A 79 -8.04 10.57 -7.69
CA VAL A 79 -7.74 9.77 -8.88
C VAL A 79 -7.53 8.31 -8.52
N LEU A 80 -8.28 7.43 -9.17
CA LEU A 80 -8.06 6.00 -9.28
C LEU A 80 -7.43 5.71 -10.64
N MET A 81 -6.16 5.27 -10.64
CA MET A 81 -5.51 4.87 -11.88
C MET A 81 -6.07 3.52 -12.37
N ALA A 82 -6.28 3.39 -13.67
CA ALA A 82 -6.61 2.13 -14.32
C ALA A 82 -5.45 1.73 -15.25
N SER A 83 -4.73 0.66 -14.91
CA SER A 83 -3.48 0.29 -15.59
C SER A 83 -3.53 -1.15 -16.11
N THR A 84 -2.86 -1.42 -17.24
CA THR A 84 -2.65 -2.77 -17.77
C THR A 84 -1.42 -3.43 -17.16
N ASP A 85 -1.34 -4.78 -17.24
CA ASP A 85 -0.30 -5.61 -16.61
C ASP A 85 1.01 -5.64 -17.40
N THR A 86 1.71 -4.51 -17.44
CA THR A 86 3.06 -4.45 -18.01
C THR A 86 4.03 -3.91 -16.97
N LYS A 87 5.30 -4.34 -17.01
CA LYS A 87 6.35 -3.77 -16.12
C LYS A 87 6.45 -2.25 -16.27
N GLU A 88 6.29 -1.76 -17.47
CA GLU A 88 6.29 -0.32 -17.78
C GLU A 88 5.05 0.35 -17.17
N GLY A 89 3.86 -0.26 -17.32
CA GLY A 89 2.63 0.21 -16.69
C GLY A 89 2.71 0.23 -15.16
N ALA A 90 3.35 -0.75 -14.53
CA ALA A 90 3.58 -0.77 -13.09
C ALA A 90 4.44 0.41 -12.64
N LYS A 91 5.55 0.70 -13.34
CA LYS A 91 6.41 1.85 -13.01
C LYS A 91 5.66 3.17 -13.14
N ILE A 92 4.96 3.38 -14.26
CA ILE A 92 4.17 4.60 -14.50
C ILE A 92 3.06 4.75 -13.45
N THR A 93 2.43 3.63 -13.05
CA THR A 93 1.41 3.66 -11.99
C THR A 93 2.00 4.08 -10.64
N LEU A 94 3.20 3.62 -10.29
CA LEU A 94 3.89 4.05 -9.07
C LEU A 94 4.25 5.54 -9.12
N ASP A 95 4.71 6.05 -10.26
CA ASP A 95 4.96 7.48 -10.47
C ASP A 95 3.65 8.29 -10.34
N ALA A 96 2.53 7.77 -10.84
CA ALA A 96 1.21 8.39 -10.69
C ALA A 96 0.76 8.51 -9.22
N LEU A 97 1.03 7.48 -8.39
CA LEU A 97 0.75 7.54 -6.95
C LEU A 97 1.57 8.64 -6.27
N GLU A 98 2.82 8.88 -6.69
CA GLU A 98 3.64 9.99 -6.18
C GLU A 98 3.09 11.35 -6.60
N LEU A 99 2.56 11.46 -7.81
CA LEU A 99 1.93 12.67 -8.32
C LEU A 99 0.56 12.96 -7.72
N GLY A 100 0.02 12.04 -6.92
CA GLY A 100 -1.19 12.28 -6.14
C GLY A 100 -2.39 11.40 -6.49
N ALA A 101 -2.24 10.40 -7.35
CA ALA A 101 -3.24 9.34 -7.44
C ALA A 101 -3.39 8.65 -6.07
N LEU A 102 -4.63 8.30 -5.71
CA LEU A 102 -4.92 7.72 -4.39
C LEU A 102 -4.72 6.21 -4.37
N ASP A 103 -5.07 5.56 -5.47
CA ASP A 103 -4.94 4.11 -5.64
C ASP A 103 -4.92 3.74 -7.13
N PHE A 104 -4.75 2.46 -7.40
CA PHE A 104 -4.83 1.94 -8.76
C PHE A 104 -5.58 0.63 -8.82
N ILE A 105 -6.09 0.31 -10.00
CA ILE A 105 -6.67 -0.98 -10.32
C ILE A 105 -6.05 -1.53 -11.60
N HIS A 106 -5.77 -2.82 -11.57
CA HIS A 106 -5.32 -3.53 -12.75
C HIS A 106 -6.51 -3.81 -13.68
N LYS A 107 -6.46 -3.29 -14.91
CA LYS A 107 -7.43 -3.62 -15.96
C LYS A 107 -7.09 -5.00 -16.53
N PRO A 108 -8.04 -5.91 -16.64
CA PRO A 108 -7.84 -7.14 -17.40
C PRO A 108 -7.45 -6.85 -18.85
N ASP A 109 -6.70 -7.76 -19.48
CA ASP A 109 -6.28 -7.63 -20.88
C ASP A 109 -7.44 -7.54 -21.87
N SER A 110 -8.57 -8.13 -21.51
CA SER A 110 -9.80 -8.10 -22.30
C SER A 110 -10.90 -7.30 -21.59
N ALA A 111 -11.59 -6.46 -22.34
CA ALA A 111 -12.80 -5.78 -21.86
C ALA A 111 -13.92 -6.74 -21.44
N MET A 112 -13.91 -7.98 -21.95
CA MET A 112 -14.86 -9.02 -21.55
C MET A 112 -14.56 -9.52 -20.12
N ASP A 113 -13.30 -9.62 -19.75
CA ASP A 113 -12.87 -10.06 -18.41
C ASP A 113 -13.16 -8.99 -17.34
N CYS A 114 -13.31 -7.74 -17.73
CA CYS A 114 -13.79 -6.69 -16.83
C CYS A 114 -15.23 -6.92 -16.34
N ARG A 115 -16.02 -7.76 -17.04
CA ARG A 115 -17.40 -8.10 -16.66
C ARG A 115 -17.47 -9.25 -15.65
N VAL A 116 -16.34 -9.87 -15.31
CA VAL A 116 -16.28 -10.92 -14.29
C VAL A 116 -16.56 -10.28 -12.92
N ASP A 117 -17.43 -10.90 -12.14
CA ASP A 117 -17.90 -10.37 -10.86
C ASP A 117 -16.75 -10.00 -9.90
N SER A 118 -15.70 -10.79 -9.84
CA SER A 118 -14.54 -10.53 -8.98
C SER A 118 -13.80 -9.22 -9.34
N PHE A 119 -13.70 -8.87 -10.63
CA PHE A 119 -13.14 -7.57 -11.04
C PHE A 119 -14.10 -6.44 -10.70
N LYS A 120 -15.37 -6.61 -11.04
CA LYS A 120 -16.42 -5.61 -10.81
C LYS A 120 -16.51 -5.24 -9.32
N GLU A 121 -16.59 -6.23 -8.45
CA GLU A 121 -16.65 -6.01 -7.00
C GLU A 121 -15.41 -5.27 -6.47
N ARG A 122 -14.22 -5.70 -6.89
CA ARG A 122 -12.97 -5.05 -6.49
C ARG A 122 -12.89 -3.62 -7.03
N PHE A 123 -13.27 -3.39 -8.30
CA PHE A 123 -13.29 -2.06 -8.91
C PHE A 123 -14.23 -1.12 -8.17
N LEU A 124 -15.49 -1.52 -7.96
CA LEU A 124 -16.49 -0.69 -7.28
C LEU A 124 -16.13 -0.43 -5.82
N SER A 125 -15.55 -1.40 -5.12
CA SER A 125 -15.09 -1.22 -3.74
C SER A 125 -13.92 -0.24 -3.67
N THR A 126 -12.93 -0.35 -4.56
CA THR A 126 -11.80 0.59 -4.62
C THR A 126 -12.27 2.00 -5.02
N LEU A 127 -13.14 2.12 -6.01
CA LEU A 127 -13.73 3.38 -6.42
C LEU A 127 -14.50 4.04 -5.27
N TYR A 128 -15.27 3.26 -4.50
CA TYR A 128 -15.99 3.77 -3.33
C TYR A 128 -15.04 4.35 -2.29
N VAL A 129 -13.95 3.67 -2.04
CA VAL A 129 -12.91 4.12 -1.11
C VAL A 129 -12.27 5.42 -1.61
N VAL A 130 -11.85 5.47 -2.88
CA VAL A 130 -11.25 6.68 -3.48
C VAL A 130 -12.23 7.85 -3.43
N ALA A 131 -13.49 7.65 -3.81
CA ALA A 131 -14.51 8.70 -3.81
C ALA A 131 -14.81 9.27 -2.41
N ASN A 132 -14.66 8.48 -1.36
CA ASN A 132 -14.88 8.90 0.04
C ASN A 132 -13.60 9.29 0.78
N SER A 133 -12.42 9.10 0.18
CA SER A 133 -11.15 9.52 0.75
C SER A 133 -10.99 11.04 0.73
N LYS A 134 -10.09 11.56 1.55
CA LYS A 134 -9.62 12.94 1.42
C LYS A 134 -8.79 13.05 0.13
N PRO A 135 -8.90 14.15 -0.63
CA PRO A 135 -7.99 14.36 -1.76
C PRO A 135 -6.55 14.26 -1.29
N ALA A 136 -5.67 13.71 -2.10
CA ALA A 136 -4.25 13.69 -1.77
C ALA A 136 -3.76 15.14 -1.61
N MET A 137 -3.57 15.56 -0.37
CA MET A 137 -2.99 16.87 -0.12
C MET A 137 -1.52 16.79 -0.51
N PHE A 138 -1.12 17.55 -1.52
CA PHE A 138 0.28 17.71 -1.95
C PHE A 138 1.22 18.11 -0.79
N SER A 139 0.65 18.57 0.35
CA SER A 139 1.37 19.01 1.53
C SER A 139 1.80 17.90 2.50
N ILE A 140 1.28 16.66 2.41
CA ILE A 140 1.69 15.60 3.34
C ILE A 140 3.11 15.15 3.02
N ALA A 141 3.47 14.99 1.74
CA ALA A 141 4.82 14.63 1.34
C ALA A 141 5.84 15.73 1.73
N SER A 142 5.51 17.01 1.55
CA SER A 142 6.39 18.12 1.96
C SER A 142 6.49 18.25 3.48
N ARG A 143 5.41 18.09 4.24
CA ARG A 143 5.46 18.07 5.71
C ARG A 143 6.21 16.88 6.29
N VAL A 144 6.07 15.70 5.65
CA VAL A 144 6.84 14.51 6.03
C VAL A 144 8.33 14.73 5.72
N GLN A 145 8.69 15.41 4.63
CA GLN A 145 10.09 15.76 4.33
C GLN A 145 10.66 16.83 5.27
N GLU A 146 9.91 17.86 5.64
CA GLU A 146 10.39 18.93 6.52
C GLU A 146 10.52 18.52 8.00
N ASN A 147 9.66 17.64 8.49
CA ASN A 147 9.66 17.20 9.89
C ASN A 147 10.25 15.80 10.11
N SER A 148 10.65 15.10 9.05
CA SER A 148 11.13 13.73 9.15
C SER A 148 12.61 13.66 9.50
N ARG A 149 12.93 12.95 10.56
CA ARG A 149 14.30 12.56 10.88
C ARG A 149 14.86 11.68 9.76
N THR A 150 16.08 11.98 9.32
CA THR A 150 16.82 11.10 8.41
C THR A 150 17.11 9.76 9.09
N ALA A 151 17.42 8.73 8.32
CA ALA A 151 17.79 7.42 8.87
C ALA A 151 18.99 7.51 9.84
N GLU A 152 19.93 8.42 9.60
CA GLU A 152 21.08 8.70 10.47
C GLU A 152 20.64 9.29 11.81
N SER A 153 19.80 10.31 11.82
CA SER A 153 19.27 10.89 13.06
C SER A 153 18.38 9.90 13.83
N MET A 154 17.86 8.87 13.18
CA MET A 154 17.13 7.80 13.82
C MET A 154 18.04 6.88 14.65
N VAL A 155 19.23 6.56 14.14
CA VAL A 155 20.24 5.78 14.88
C VAL A 155 20.60 6.46 16.18
N ASP A 156 20.86 7.79 16.14
CA ASP A 156 21.18 8.57 17.33
C ASP A 156 20.02 8.61 18.33
N LEU A 157 18.79 8.70 17.85
CA LEU A 157 17.61 8.67 18.70
C LEU A 157 17.48 7.34 19.45
N VAL A 158 17.62 6.21 18.73
CA VAL A 158 17.50 4.86 19.30
C VAL A 158 18.62 4.65 20.31
N LYS A 159 19.86 5.06 20.01
CA LYS A 159 21.01 4.97 20.95
C LYS A 159 20.81 5.81 22.21
N LYS A 160 20.20 6.99 22.12
CA LYS A 160 19.92 7.88 23.26
C LYS A 160 18.73 7.40 24.11
N ASN A 161 17.79 6.69 23.52
CA ASN A 161 16.59 6.19 24.17
C ASN A 161 16.45 4.67 23.99
N PRO A 162 17.41 3.87 24.49
CA PRO A 162 17.33 2.43 24.32
C PRO A 162 16.11 1.93 25.11
N ARG A 163 15.08 1.49 24.40
CA ARG A 163 14.13 0.55 25.03
C ARG A 163 14.95 -0.70 25.35
N LYS A 164 14.68 -1.35 26.49
CA LYS A 164 15.30 -2.65 26.78
C LYS A 164 14.85 -3.65 25.71
N VAL A 165 15.53 -3.61 24.57
CA VAL A 165 15.34 -4.57 23.49
C VAL A 165 16.09 -5.82 23.89
N THR A 166 15.36 -6.85 24.33
CA THR A 166 15.92 -8.15 24.69
C THR A 166 15.39 -9.19 23.72
N GLY A 167 16.27 -10.08 23.25
CA GLY A 167 15.91 -11.16 22.35
C GLY A 167 15.85 -10.76 20.86
N SER A 168 15.63 -11.76 20.02
CA SER A 168 15.51 -11.62 18.57
C SER A 168 14.14 -11.11 18.19
N LYS A 169 14.06 -10.17 17.24
CA LYS A 169 12.80 -9.57 16.78
C LYS A 169 12.66 -9.63 15.27
N ILE A 170 11.42 -9.57 14.83
CA ILE A 170 11.04 -9.41 13.44
C ILE A 170 9.95 -8.34 13.32
N VAL A 171 10.01 -7.54 12.26
CA VAL A 171 8.96 -6.59 11.91
C VAL A 171 8.09 -7.18 10.81
N ALA A 172 6.78 -7.12 10.96
CA ALA A 172 5.82 -7.57 9.96
C ALA A 172 4.82 -6.45 9.67
N ILE A 173 4.83 -5.94 8.43
CA ILE A 173 4.05 -4.77 8.00
C ILE A 173 2.94 -5.21 7.05
N ALA A 174 1.74 -4.70 7.28
CA ALA A 174 0.58 -4.89 6.42
C ALA A 174 0.02 -3.54 5.94
N SER A 175 -0.27 -3.44 4.65
CA SER A 175 -0.84 -2.24 4.03
C SER A 175 -1.63 -2.55 2.76
N SER A 176 -2.50 -1.61 2.33
CA SER A 176 -3.35 -1.75 1.16
C SER A 176 -3.52 -0.39 0.45
N THR A 177 -4.73 0.08 0.23
CA THR A 177 -5.04 1.38 -0.39
C THR A 177 -4.33 2.53 0.32
N GLY A 178 -3.60 3.35 -0.44
CA GLY A 178 -2.73 4.39 0.07
C GLY A 178 -1.41 3.88 0.66
N GLY A 179 -1.25 2.56 0.78
CA GLY A 179 -0.06 1.88 1.29
C GLY A 179 1.23 2.23 0.54
N PRO A 180 1.25 2.19 -0.80
CA PRO A 180 2.49 2.46 -1.54
C PRO A 180 3.09 3.83 -1.21
N LYS A 181 2.26 4.86 -1.13
CA LYS A 181 2.71 6.21 -0.73
C LYS A 181 3.14 6.28 0.73
N ALA A 182 2.39 5.64 1.63
CA ALA A 182 2.72 5.59 3.04
C ALA A 182 4.04 4.84 3.30
N LEU A 183 4.28 3.73 2.60
CA LEU A 183 5.51 2.94 2.70
C LEU A 183 6.74 3.71 2.19
N GLN A 184 6.61 4.50 1.13
CA GLN A 184 7.68 5.40 0.67
C GLN A 184 8.01 6.49 1.70
N ALA A 185 7.09 6.85 2.57
CA ALA A 185 7.35 7.77 3.67
C ALA A 185 7.98 7.09 4.90
N VAL A 186 7.81 5.78 5.08
CA VAL A 186 8.26 5.04 6.27
C VAL A 186 9.55 4.27 6.02
N ILE A 187 9.60 3.41 4.99
CA ILE A 187 10.71 2.47 4.75
C ILE A 187 12.05 3.18 4.54
N PRO A 188 12.17 4.29 3.74
CA PRO A 188 13.44 4.99 3.55
C PRO A 188 14.01 5.62 4.82
N ARG A 189 13.20 5.80 5.85
CA ARG A 189 13.61 6.39 7.13
C ARG A 189 14.10 5.35 8.14
N LEU A 190 13.93 4.05 7.85
CA LEU A 190 14.49 2.98 8.65
C LEU A 190 16.01 2.92 8.42
N PRO A 191 16.84 2.83 9.50
CA PRO A 191 18.29 2.81 9.35
C PRO A 191 18.79 1.47 8.80
N ALA A 192 19.87 1.47 8.02
CA ALA A 192 20.51 0.26 7.51
C ALA A 192 20.98 -0.70 8.63
N SER A 193 21.27 -0.15 9.82
CA SER A 193 21.63 -0.89 11.02
C SER A 193 20.45 -1.44 11.82
N LEU A 194 19.22 -1.43 11.28
CA LEU A 194 18.04 -1.97 11.94
C LEU A 194 18.27 -3.42 12.37
N ASP A 195 18.07 -3.74 13.65
CA ASP A 195 18.41 -5.06 14.21
C ASP A 195 17.27 -6.09 14.11
N ALA A 196 16.60 -6.09 12.98
CA ALA A 196 15.53 -7.02 12.65
C ALA A 196 15.38 -7.19 11.13
N PRO A 197 14.91 -8.34 10.63
CA PRO A 197 14.34 -8.46 9.30
C PRO A 197 12.95 -7.82 9.27
N VAL A 198 12.52 -7.35 8.08
CA VAL A 198 11.21 -6.73 7.88
C VAL A 198 10.46 -7.49 6.80
N LEU A 199 9.32 -8.04 7.12
CA LEU A 199 8.36 -8.60 6.17
C LEU A 199 7.33 -7.54 5.81
N LEU A 200 7.00 -7.43 4.54
CA LEU A 200 6.05 -6.44 4.04
C LEU A 200 5.02 -7.08 3.13
N VAL A 201 3.76 -7.09 3.54
CA VAL A 201 2.61 -7.39 2.69
C VAL A 201 1.93 -6.09 2.30
N GLN A 202 2.03 -5.74 1.03
CA GLN A 202 1.21 -4.73 0.37
C GLN A 202 0.26 -5.42 -0.58
N HIS A 203 -1.03 -5.16 -0.48
CA HIS A 203 -2.01 -5.70 -1.41
C HIS A 203 -1.79 -5.08 -2.80
N MET A 204 -1.10 -5.83 -3.63
CA MET A 204 -0.77 -5.48 -5.01
C MET A 204 -0.87 -6.71 -5.92
N PRO A 205 -1.25 -6.53 -7.20
CA PRO A 205 -1.28 -7.64 -8.16
C PRO A 205 0.14 -8.12 -8.52
N PRO A 206 0.26 -9.31 -9.13
CA PRO A 206 1.52 -9.78 -9.70
C PRO A 206 2.14 -8.72 -10.63
N GLY A 207 3.47 -8.69 -10.72
CA GLY A 207 4.21 -7.76 -11.59
C GLY A 207 4.44 -6.37 -10.98
N PHE A 208 3.58 -5.89 -10.10
CA PHE A 208 3.73 -4.59 -9.45
C PHE A 208 4.67 -4.61 -8.24
N THR A 209 4.71 -5.70 -7.51
CA THR A 209 5.48 -5.83 -6.26
C THR A 209 6.98 -5.77 -6.48
N SER A 210 7.50 -6.29 -7.60
CA SER A 210 8.94 -6.19 -7.93
C SER A 210 9.35 -4.74 -8.22
N SER A 211 8.59 -4.03 -9.06
CA SER A 211 8.86 -2.61 -9.35
C SER A 211 8.72 -1.73 -8.11
N PHE A 212 7.77 -2.06 -7.24
CA PHE A 212 7.60 -1.36 -5.96
C PHE A 212 8.75 -1.61 -4.99
N ALA A 213 9.23 -2.84 -4.91
CA ALA A 213 10.41 -3.18 -4.09
C ALA A 213 11.68 -2.48 -4.61
N GLU A 214 11.91 -2.45 -5.93
CA GLU A 214 13.00 -1.70 -6.55
C GLU A 214 12.90 -0.21 -6.21
N ARG A 215 11.72 0.38 -6.33
CA ARG A 215 11.50 1.79 -5.98
C ARG A 215 11.79 2.10 -4.51
N LEU A 216 11.32 1.25 -3.59
CA LEU A 216 11.62 1.42 -2.17
C LEU A 216 13.13 1.25 -1.89
N ASN A 217 13.81 0.34 -2.59
CA ASN A 217 15.25 0.13 -2.46
C ASN A 217 16.04 1.37 -2.88
N ASP A 218 15.69 1.99 -4.01
CA ASP A 218 16.35 3.19 -4.51
C ASP A 218 16.23 4.40 -3.56
N LEU A 219 15.17 4.43 -2.76
CA LEU A 219 14.91 5.49 -1.78
C LEU A 219 15.51 5.19 -0.39
N SER A 220 15.96 3.96 -0.13
CA SER A 220 16.28 3.47 1.21
C SER A 220 17.77 3.22 1.42
N GLN A 221 18.23 3.38 2.67
CA GLN A 221 19.59 2.97 3.07
C GLN A 221 19.68 1.46 3.37
N LEU A 222 18.60 0.87 3.88
CA LEU A 222 18.52 -0.58 4.07
C LEU A 222 18.12 -1.26 2.75
N LYS A 223 18.45 -2.56 2.65
CA LYS A 223 18.14 -3.36 1.46
C LYS A 223 16.64 -3.64 1.40
N VAL A 224 15.99 -3.32 0.26
CA VAL A 224 14.60 -3.67 0.00
C VAL A 224 14.54 -4.52 -1.27
N LYS A 225 13.78 -5.60 -1.25
CA LYS A 225 13.63 -6.49 -2.40
C LYS A 225 12.30 -7.23 -2.36
N GLU A 226 11.81 -7.63 -3.52
CA GLU A 226 10.78 -8.66 -3.56
C GLU A 226 11.37 -9.97 -3.03
N ALA A 227 10.67 -10.60 -2.10
CA ALA A 227 11.10 -11.82 -1.44
C ALA A 227 11.14 -13.01 -2.43
N ARG A 228 12.03 -13.96 -2.19
CA ARG A 228 12.15 -15.18 -3.02
C ARG A 228 11.93 -16.42 -2.18
N GLU A 229 11.37 -17.45 -2.80
CA GLU A 229 11.22 -18.76 -2.18
C GLU A 229 12.56 -19.28 -1.63
N GLY A 230 12.54 -19.80 -0.40
CA GLY A 230 13.71 -20.36 0.27
C GLY A 230 14.75 -19.36 0.76
N GLU A 231 14.52 -18.06 0.59
CA GLU A 231 15.46 -17.03 1.00
C GLU A 231 15.52 -16.89 2.52
N GLU A 232 16.74 -16.92 3.09
CA GLU A 232 16.98 -16.76 4.53
C GLU A 232 16.78 -15.30 4.97
N LEU A 233 16.08 -15.10 6.07
CA LEU A 233 15.82 -13.78 6.64
C LEU A 233 17.08 -13.17 7.24
N GLN A 234 17.36 -11.91 6.89
CA GLN A 234 18.53 -11.15 7.35
C GLN A 234 18.09 -9.82 7.96
N ASN A 235 18.69 -9.45 9.10
CA ASN A 235 18.47 -8.14 9.70
C ASN A 235 18.86 -7.00 8.74
N GLY A 236 18.14 -5.87 8.78
CA GLY A 236 18.37 -4.74 7.90
C GLY A 236 17.90 -4.97 6.46
N THR A 237 17.06 -5.98 6.23
CA THR A 237 16.47 -6.27 4.90
C THR A 237 14.97 -6.27 4.97
N VAL A 238 14.32 -5.60 4.03
CA VAL A 238 12.87 -5.59 3.82
C VAL A 238 12.52 -6.56 2.70
N TYR A 239 11.67 -7.52 3.00
CA TYR A 239 11.16 -8.55 2.10
C TYR A 239 9.73 -8.20 1.71
N VAL A 240 9.53 -7.70 0.48
CA VAL A 240 8.21 -7.38 -0.07
C VAL A 240 7.58 -8.65 -0.61
N SER A 241 6.37 -8.97 -0.18
CA SER A 241 5.64 -10.13 -0.67
C SER A 241 5.33 -10.02 -2.15
N MET A 242 5.54 -11.10 -2.91
CA MET A 242 5.12 -11.20 -4.31
C MET A 242 3.60 -11.13 -4.43
N GLY A 243 3.11 -10.35 -5.40
CA GLY A 243 1.69 -10.31 -5.73
C GLY A 243 1.16 -11.65 -6.24
N GLY A 244 -0.05 -12.02 -5.84
CA GLY A 244 -0.68 -13.27 -6.26
C GLY A 244 -0.25 -14.53 -5.48
N MET A 245 0.66 -14.41 -4.52
CA MET A 245 1.11 -15.51 -3.65
C MET A 245 1.08 -15.07 -2.18
N HIS A 246 0.89 -16.01 -1.25
CA HIS A 246 0.97 -15.71 0.17
C HIS A 246 2.39 -15.91 0.68
N MET A 247 2.99 -14.87 1.25
CA MET A 247 4.31 -14.93 1.87
C MET A 247 4.20 -15.43 3.31
N ASN A 248 4.88 -16.50 3.60
CA ASN A 248 4.99 -17.13 4.91
C ASN A 248 6.46 -17.22 5.33
N VAL A 249 6.69 -17.52 6.60
CA VAL A 249 8.02 -17.87 7.14
C VAL A 249 8.03 -19.33 7.58
N LYS A 250 9.06 -20.05 7.19
CA LYS A 250 9.21 -21.48 7.51
C LYS A 250 10.58 -21.76 8.09
N ASN A 251 10.63 -22.66 9.05
CA ASN A 251 11.89 -23.19 9.55
C ASN A 251 12.42 -24.27 8.59
N THR A 252 13.58 -24.04 8.00
CA THR A 252 14.24 -24.98 7.11
C THR A 252 15.65 -25.25 7.67
N ALA A 253 15.85 -26.43 8.25
CA ALA A 253 17.14 -26.86 8.84
C ALA A 253 17.72 -25.86 9.87
N GLY A 254 16.87 -25.29 10.72
CA GLY A 254 17.27 -24.32 11.76
C GLY A 254 17.37 -22.87 11.28
N LYS A 255 17.10 -22.59 10.00
CA LYS A 255 17.06 -21.26 9.42
C LYS A 255 15.62 -20.87 9.10
N TYR A 256 15.32 -19.59 9.27
CA TYR A 256 14.00 -19.06 8.90
C TYR A 256 14.07 -18.47 7.50
N THR A 257 13.26 -19.04 6.62
CA THR A 257 13.25 -18.71 5.19
C THR A 257 11.87 -18.30 4.75
N ILE A 258 11.82 -17.50 3.69
CA ILE A 258 10.59 -17.17 2.98
C ILE A 258 10.01 -18.44 2.35
N HIS A 259 8.70 -18.62 2.49
CA HIS A 259 7.96 -19.68 1.84
C HIS A 259 6.69 -19.10 1.20
N TYR A 260 6.50 -19.33 -0.08
CA TYR A 260 5.29 -18.94 -0.78
C TYR A 260 4.28 -20.07 -0.81
N SER A 261 3.03 -19.73 -0.54
CA SER A 261 1.92 -20.68 -0.66
C SER A 261 0.86 -20.13 -1.60
N ASP A 262 0.13 -21.05 -2.22
CA ASP A 262 -0.90 -20.75 -3.24
C ASP A 262 -2.32 -21.00 -2.70
N GLU A 263 -2.51 -20.91 -1.38
CA GLU A 263 -3.83 -20.99 -0.78
C GLU A 263 -4.80 -19.96 -1.40
N PRO A 264 -6.11 -20.21 -1.31
CA PRO A 264 -7.12 -19.28 -1.78
C PRO A 264 -6.97 -17.89 -1.14
N ALA A 265 -7.40 -16.85 -1.85
CA ALA A 265 -7.48 -15.51 -1.30
C ALA A 265 -8.29 -15.53 0.02
N ARG A 266 -7.76 -14.90 1.06
CA ARG A 266 -8.43 -14.72 2.34
C ARG A 266 -8.81 -13.24 2.46
N GLU A 267 -10.04 -12.97 2.88
CA GLU A 267 -10.63 -11.63 2.88
C GLU A 267 -10.59 -10.94 1.50
N GLY A 268 -10.62 -11.75 0.42
CA GLY A 268 -10.61 -11.27 -0.96
C GLY A 268 -9.24 -10.79 -1.47
N VAL A 269 -8.15 -10.96 -0.69
CA VAL A 269 -6.81 -10.47 -1.05
C VAL A 269 -5.76 -11.58 -1.13
N LYS A 270 -4.80 -11.41 -2.05
CA LYS A 270 -3.63 -12.25 -2.24
C LYS A 270 -2.48 -11.41 -2.83
N PRO A 271 -1.41 -11.14 -2.07
CA PRO A 271 -1.06 -11.66 -0.74
C PRO A 271 -2.03 -11.23 0.37
N CYS A 272 -2.06 -12.00 1.46
CA CYS A 272 -2.85 -11.73 2.67
C CYS A 272 -1.93 -11.69 3.88
N ALA A 273 -2.02 -10.61 4.67
CA ALA A 273 -1.19 -10.41 5.85
C ALA A 273 -1.52 -11.37 6.99
N ASN A 274 -2.76 -11.86 7.09
CA ASN A 274 -3.12 -12.84 8.10
C ASN A 274 -2.25 -14.10 8.03
N TYR A 275 -1.97 -14.62 6.80
CA TYR A 275 -1.09 -15.78 6.63
C TYR A 275 0.35 -15.45 7.03
N MET A 276 0.87 -14.27 6.68
CA MET A 276 2.21 -13.84 7.09
C MET A 276 2.33 -13.80 8.62
N TYR A 277 1.38 -13.18 9.32
CA TYR A 277 1.42 -13.11 10.79
C TYR A 277 1.33 -14.49 11.43
N GLU A 278 0.39 -15.32 10.96
CA GLU A 278 0.20 -16.68 11.50
C GLU A 278 1.43 -17.58 11.29
N SER A 279 2.17 -17.41 10.19
CA SER A 279 3.39 -18.16 9.93
C SER A 279 4.53 -17.88 10.91
N LEU A 280 4.46 -16.76 11.64
CA LEU A 280 5.46 -16.39 12.65
C LEU A 280 5.21 -17.03 14.02
N ILE A 281 4.09 -17.72 14.24
CA ILE A 281 3.76 -18.38 15.52
C ILE A 281 4.89 -19.30 15.98
N ASP A 282 5.38 -20.16 15.09
CA ASP A 282 6.39 -21.15 15.41
C ASP A 282 7.83 -20.70 15.07
N SER A 283 8.03 -19.37 14.84
CA SER A 283 9.35 -18.79 14.59
C SER A 283 10.19 -18.70 15.88
N HIS A 284 11.53 -18.58 15.77
CA HIS A 284 12.41 -18.38 16.92
C HIS A 284 12.43 -16.95 17.45
N PHE A 285 11.81 -16.01 16.76
CA PHE A 285 11.81 -14.63 17.21
C PHE A 285 11.09 -14.51 18.55
N ASP A 286 11.72 -13.86 19.51
CA ASP A 286 11.18 -13.66 20.85
C ASP A 286 9.99 -12.70 20.86
N GLU A 287 9.95 -11.77 19.91
CA GLU A 287 8.86 -10.80 19.76
C GLU A 287 8.63 -10.45 18.29
N VAL A 288 7.36 -10.32 17.89
CA VAL A 288 6.97 -9.84 16.56
C VAL A 288 6.42 -8.43 16.67
N VAL A 289 7.03 -7.48 15.96
CA VAL A 289 6.52 -6.11 15.83
C VAL A 289 5.57 -6.06 14.63
N CYS A 290 4.28 -6.09 14.91
CA CYS A 290 3.23 -6.03 13.91
C CYS A 290 2.90 -4.56 13.60
N VAL A 291 2.94 -4.18 12.32
CA VAL A 291 2.63 -2.81 11.88
C VAL A 291 1.49 -2.85 10.89
N VAL A 292 0.38 -2.15 11.21
CA VAL A 292 -0.78 -2.09 10.33
C VAL A 292 -0.99 -0.66 9.87
N MET A 293 -0.84 -0.47 8.56
CA MET A 293 -0.92 0.83 7.91
C MET A 293 -2.23 0.97 7.12
N THR A 294 -2.41 2.16 6.54
CA THR A 294 -3.55 2.50 5.71
C THR A 294 -3.97 1.37 4.77
N GLY A 295 -5.25 1.10 4.70
CA GLY A 295 -5.82 0.04 3.87
C GLY A 295 -7.29 -0.20 4.15
N MET A 296 -7.96 -0.77 3.15
CA MET A 296 -9.36 -1.19 3.25
C MET A 296 -9.45 -2.59 3.85
N GLY A 297 -10.56 -2.89 4.55
CA GLY A 297 -10.83 -4.22 5.08
C GLY A 297 -10.25 -4.46 6.47
N ALA A 298 -10.06 -5.72 6.83
CA ALA A 298 -9.67 -6.18 8.16
C ALA A 298 -8.44 -7.12 8.14
N ASP A 299 -7.80 -7.31 6.98
CA ASP A 299 -6.63 -8.19 6.84
C ASP A 299 -5.53 -7.77 7.81
N GLY A 300 -4.93 -8.76 8.45
CA GLY A 300 -3.98 -8.62 9.56
C GLY A 300 -4.63 -8.75 10.95
N THR A 301 -5.90 -8.40 11.13
CA THR A 301 -6.54 -8.43 12.45
C THR A 301 -6.64 -9.84 13.01
N ALA A 302 -7.12 -10.79 12.20
CA ALA A 302 -7.25 -12.20 12.63
C ALA A 302 -5.87 -12.84 12.82
N GLY A 303 -4.92 -12.57 11.91
CA GLY A 303 -3.56 -13.09 12.00
C GLY A 303 -2.81 -12.60 13.24
N ILE A 304 -2.90 -11.30 13.57
CA ILE A 304 -2.31 -10.74 14.79
C ILE A 304 -2.94 -11.35 16.04
N ARG A 305 -4.28 -11.51 16.09
CA ARG A 305 -4.95 -12.16 17.23
C ARG A 305 -4.48 -13.59 17.45
N ASN A 306 -4.34 -14.37 16.38
CA ASN A 306 -3.85 -15.74 16.45
C ASN A 306 -2.38 -15.80 16.89
N LEU A 307 -1.57 -14.85 16.43
CA LEU A 307 -0.16 -14.72 16.80
C LEU A 307 -0.01 -14.34 18.28
N GLU A 308 -0.74 -13.31 18.76
CA GLU A 308 -0.70 -12.83 20.15
C GLU A 308 -1.07 -13.94 21.16
N ALA A 309 -1.99 -14.82 20.78
CA ALA A 309 -2.39 -15.95 21.64
C ALA A 309 -1.24 -16.93 21.95
N ARG A 310 -0.15 -16.89 21.17
CA ARG A 310 0.95 -17.87 21.26
C ARG A 310 2.35 -17.26 21.35
N LYS A 311 2.49 -15.96 21.04
CA LYS A 311 3.78 -15.29 20.94
C LYS A 311 3.68 -13.86 21.45
N LYS A 312 4.77 -13.32 21.96
CA LYS A 312 4.85 -11.93 22.32
C LYS A 312 4.78 -11.07 21.06
N VAL A 313 3.85 -10.13 21.04
CA VAL A 313 3.67 -9.16 19.95
C VAL A 313 3.78 -7.74 20.47
N TYR A 314 4.13 -6.83 19.60
CA TYR A 314 4.00 -5.39 19.81
C TYR A 314 3.35 -4.79 18.58
N VAL A 315 2.14 -4.27 18.73
CA VAL A 315 1.28 -3.89 17.62
C VAL A 315 1.20 -2.39 17.47
N ILE A 316 1.64 -1.89 16.32
CA ILE A 316 1.64 -0.47 15.94
C ILE A 316 0.59 -0.29 14.85
N ALA A 317 -0.38 0.58 15.08
CA ALA A 317 -1.39 0.95 14.10
C ALA A 317 -1.20 2.40 13.65
N GLN A 318 -1.36 2.66 12.35
CA GLN A 318 -1.40 4.03 11.83
C GLN A 318 -2.66 4.72 12.30
N ASP A 319 -2.57 6.00 12.67
CA ASP A 319 -3.70 6.80 13.11
C ASP A 319 -4.69 7.14 11.96
N GLN A 320 -5.88 7.56 12.35
CA GLN A 320 -6.95 7.89 11.40
C GLN A 320 -6.61 9.11 10.53
N GLU A 321 -5.93 10.10 11.09
CA GLU A 321 -5.73 11.39 10.42
C GLU A 321 -4.75 11.28 9.26
N SER A 322 -3.73 10.45 9.40
CA SER A 322 -2.71 10.23 8.37
C SER A 322 -3.03 9.07 7.41
N CYS A 323 -4.08 8.28 7.68
CA CYS A 323 -4.54 7.25 6.75
C CYS A 323 -5.27 7.84 5.53
N VAL A 324 -4.97 7.32 4.34
CA VAL A 324 -5.83 7.51 3.15
C VAL A 324 -7.14 6.76 3.36
N VAL A 325 -7.05 5.52 3.85
CA VAL A 325 -8.18 4.64 4.19
C VAL A 325 -7.98 4.06 5.58
N TYR A 326 -8.83 4.44 6.50
CA TYR A 326 -8.79 3.97 7.90
C TYR A 326 -9.65 2.72 8.07
N GLY A 327 -9.29 1.62 7.39
CA GLY A 327 -9.97 0.33 7.48
C GLY A 327 -9.15 -0.67 8.29
N MET A 328 -8.02 -1.14 7.76
CA MET A 328 -7.14 -2.11 8.42
C MET A 328 -6.68 -1.65 9.81
N PRO A 329 -6.14 -0.42 10.01
CA PRO A 329 -5.77 0.05 11.33
C PRO A 329 -6.96 0.13 12.29
N LYS A 330 -8.11 0.61 11.82
CA LYS A 330 -9.34 0.70 12.61
C LYS A 330 -9.77 -0.66 13.15
N ASN A 331 -9.72 -1.71 12.32
CA ASN A 331 -10.12 -3.05 12.74
C ASN A 331 -9.20 -3.61 13.82
N VAL A 332 -7.89 -3.42 13.70
CA VAL A 332 -6.91 -3.83 14.73
C VAL A 332 -7.12 -3.07 16.03
N ILE A 333 -7.36 -1.76 15.98
CA ILE A 333 -7.62 -0.93 17.16
C ILE A 333 -8.94 -1.33 17.82
N ASN A 334 -10.01 -1.49 17.05
CA ASN A 334 -11.32 -1.90 17.56
C ASN A 334 -11.30 -3.32 18.16
N ALA A 335 -10.41 -4.19 17.69
CA ALA A 335 -10.20 -5.52 18.24
C ALA A 335 -9.43 -5.52 19.58
N GLY A 336 -8.93 -4.35 20.02
CA GLY A 336 -8.14 -4.19 21.23
C GLY A 336 -6.72 -4.73 21.13
N LEU A 337 -6.19 -4.93 19.91
CA LEU A 337 -4.88 -5.55 19.66
C LEU A 337 -3.74 -4.54 19.61
N SER A 338 -4.01 -3.24 19.42
CA SER A 338 -2.99 -2.24 19.22
C SER A 338 -2.37 -1.75 20.52
N ASP A 339 -1.03 -1.85 20.64
CA ASP A 339 -0.25 -1.26 21.75
C ASP A 339 0.00 0.23 21.53
N ARG A 340 0.15 0.64 20.27
CA ARG A 340 0.44 2.04 19.90
C ARG A 340 -0.35 2.44 18.66
N VAL A 341 -0.90 3.65 18.71
CA VAL A 341 -1.49 4.33 17.53
C VAL A 341 -0.66 5.56 17.27
N VAL A 342 -0.07 5.67 16.10
CA VAL A 342 0.86 6.75 15.76
C VAL A 342 0.60 7.30 14.35
N PRO A 343 0.87 8.60 14.12
CA PRO A 343 0.78 9.18 12.79
C PRO A 343 1.89 8.64 11.87
N LEU A 344 1.65 8.74 10.56
CA LEU A 344 2.53 8.21 9.52
C LEU A 344 4.00 8.65 9.68
N ASP A 345 4.24 9.90 10.04
CA ASP A 345 5.57 10.47 10.22
C ASP A 345 6.35 9.94 11.44
N GLN A 346 5.68 9.26 12.36
CA GLN A 346 6.27 8.63 13.54
C GLN A 346 6.43 7.11 13.42
N LEU A 347 5.84 6.47 12.40
CA LEU A 347 5.88 5.00 12.25
C LEU A 347 7.32 4.45 12.16
N ALA A 348 8.18 5.06 11.34
CA ALA A 348 9.57 4.63 11.21
C ALA A 348 10.33 4.72 12.55
N GLN A 349 10.09 5.79 13.32
CA GLN A 349 10.68 5.98 14.66
C GLN A 349 10.19 4.90 15.63
N GLU A 350 8.89 4.63 15.65
CA GLU A 350 8.32 3.64 16.56
C GLU A 350 8.82 2.23 16.23
N ILE A 351 8.94 1.89 14.95
CA ILE A 351 9.53 0.64 14.48
C ILE A 351 11.00 0.52 14.97
N ALA A 352 11.82 1.53 14.69
CA ALA A 352 13.24 1.51 15.06
C ALA A 352 13.45 1.44 16.58
N LEU A 353 12.66 2.14 17.38
CA LEU A 353 12.68 2.05 18.84
C LEU A 353 12.25 0.68 19.35
N SER A 354 11.36 -0.02 18.63
CA SER A 354 10.85 -1.32 19.06
C SER A 354 11.85 -2.45 18.86
N VAL A 355 12.66 -2.41 17.79
CA VAL A 355 13.61 -3.48 17.46
C VAL A 355 15.07 -3.13 17.77
N GLY A 356 15.42 -1.86 17.84
CA GLY A 356 16.78 -1.41 18.07
C GLY A 356 17.61 -1.29 16.79
N VAL A 357 18.87 -0.91 16.97
CA VAL A 357 19.88 -0.80 15.91
C VAL A 357 21.14 -1.51 16.34
N LYS A 358 21.85 -2.14 15.39
CA LYS A 358 23.16 -2.73 15.65
C LYS A 358 24.15 -1.65 16.06
N ALA A 359 25.05 -2.00 17.00
CA ALA A 359 26.09 -1.13 17.49
C ALA A 359 27.13 -0.83 16.39
#